data_58651dbdee20dbf58fe14200c9f40172
#
_entry.id   58651dbdee20dbf58fe14200c9f40172
#
_cell.length_a   1.000
_cell.length_b   1.000
_cell.length_c   1.000
_cell.angle_alpha   90.00
_cell.angle_beta   90.00
_cell.angle_gamma   90.00
#
_symmetry.space_group_name_H-M   'P 1'
#
loop_
_entity.id
_entity.type
_entity.pdbx_description
1 polymer ?
#
loop_
_entity_poly.entity_id
_entity_poly.type
_entity_poly.pdbx_seq_one_letter_code
_entity_poly.pdbx_strand_id
1 'polypeptide(L)'
;RNVAARNHVLAEINRLAVDLIGLPADDIVLAPPHSVLKTSSGKIRRAACRELYELGILTATQRAPWQQMLRLGWAGFAARVGQMLHRAADRSWSLLAWAVFATLVPLGWMLIALGPTLAVRRQIAKTGARLALALTGLTPRVEGLQHLANDDRGPLIVVANHASYLDGLILTAVLPPRFAYVAKKELLQNPFAAIPLSRLGSAFVERFDGARGVEDTHELEARVRRGESLLFFPEGTFRAEPGLLPFRLGAFVIAANAGAAAARSAPITASVSARGVICHDRPHLSLHQPQALSWPPLPTIAFQ
;
A
#
# COMPACT_ATOMS: atom_id res chain seq x y z
N ARG A 1 44.84 -27.32 -32.20
CA ARG A 1 45.83 -27.93 -31.28
C ARG A 1 45.46 -29.41 -31.17
N ASN A 2 46.28 -30.29 -31.48
CA ASN A 2 46.32 -31.75 -31.66
C ASN A 2 44.94 -32.47 -31.66
N VAL A 3 44.23 -32.41 -32.80
CA VAL A 3 42.97 -33.14 -33.06
C VAL A 3 43.13 -34.65 -32.85
N ALA A 4 44.31 -35.19 -33.25
CA ALA A 4 44.60 -36.58 -33.06
C ALA A 4 44.64 -37.03 -31.59
N ALA A 5 45.28 -36.23 -30.71
CA ALA A 5 45.28 -36.53 -29.26
C ALA A 5 43.89 -36.44 -28.63
N ARG A 6 43.06 -35.49 -29.10
CA ARG A 6 41.67 -35.38 -28.66
C ARG A 6 40.83 -36.60 -29.04
N ASN A 7 40.95 -37.03 -30.30
CA ASN A 7 40.22 -38.19 -30.78
C ASN A 7 40.66 -39.50 -30.09
N HIS A 8 41.97 -39.59 -29.79
CA HIS A 8 42.49 -40.74 -29.02
C HIS A 8 41.89 -40.79 -27.60
N VAL A 9 41.83 -39.64 -26.89
CA VAL A 9 41.23 -39.56 -25.56
C VAL A 9 39.74 -39.94 -25.60
N LEU A 10 38.97 -39.43 -26.57
CA LEU A 10 37.55 -39.75 -26.74
C LEU A 10 37.32 -41.23 -27.01
N ALA A 11 38.16 -41.84 -27.87
CA ALA A 11 38.06 -43.29 -28.15
C ALA A 11 38.38 -44.13 -26.92
N GLU A 12 39.38 -43.77 -26.12
CA GLU A 12 39.76 -44.49 -24.90
C GLU A 12 38.70 -44.37 -23.82
N ILE A 13 38.08 -43.18 -23.63
CA ILE A 13 36.97 -43.01 -22.69
C ILE A 13 35.79 -43.84 -23.12
N ASN A 14 35.48 -43.91 -24.42
CA ASN A 14 34.34 -44.67 -24.92
C ASN A 14 34.59 -46.17 -24.75
N ARG A 15 35.79 -46.65 -24.97
CA ARG A 15 36.20 -48.04 -24.70
C ARG A 15 36.03 -48.40 -23.23
N LEU A 16 36.52 -47.54 -22.32
CA LEU A 16 36.35 -47.73 -20.87
C LEU A 16 34.87 -47.75 -20.45
N ALA A 17 34.01 -46.90 -21.06
CA ALA A 17 32.57 -46.90 -20.79
C ALA A 17 31.93 -48.23 -21.19
N VAL A 18 32.26 -48.78 -22.35
CA VAL A 18 31.78 -50.08 -22.79
C VAL A 18 32.24 -51.21 -21.85
N ASP A 19 33.52 -51.15 -21.44
CA ASP A 19 34.11 -52.19 -20.57
C ASP A 19 33.51 -52.17 -19.15
N LEU A 20 33.18 -51.01 -18.62
CA LEU A 20 32.69 -50.84 -17.24
C LEU A 20 31.17 -50.85 -17.10
N ILE A 21 30.46 -50.34 -18.10
CA ILE A 21 29.02 -50.06 -18.04
C ILE A 21 28.25 -50.96 -19.05
N GLY A 22 28.95 -51.53 -20.01
CA GLY A 22 28.39 -52.33 -21.09
C GLY A 22 27.77 -51.53 -22.24
N LEU A 23 27.84 -50.21 -22.20
CA LEU A 23 27.28 -49.33 -23.23
C LEU A 23 28.26 -48.18 -23.53
N PRO A 24 28.33 -47.72 -24.80
CA PRO A 24 29.07 -46.53 -25.14
C PRO A 24 28.45 -45.27 -24.49
N ALA A 25 29.26 -44.25 -24.28
CA ALA A 25 28.73 -42.97 -23.76
C ALA A 25 27.99 -42.23 -24.89
N ASP A 26 26.79 -41.73 -24.61
CA ASP A 26 25.97 -40.97 -25.58
C ASP A 26 26.67 -39.64 -25.99
N ASP A 27 27.33 -38.98 -25.05
CA ASP A 27 28.10 -37.77 -25.29
C ASP A 27 29.32 -37.70 -24.36
N ILE A 28 30.47 -37.25 -24.90
CA ILE A 28 31.70 -37.05 -24.14
C ILE A 28 32.18 -35.62 -24.32
N VAL A 29 32.04 -34.79 -23.29
CA VAL A 29 32.46 -33.42 -23.30
C VAL A 29 33.82 -33.25 -22.64
N LEU A 30 34.81 -32.83 -23.42
CA LEU A 30 36.15 -32.46 -22.91
C LEU A 30 36.10 -31.01 -22.40
N ALA A 31 35.98 -30.85 -21.12
CA ALA A 31 35.89 -29.55 -20.46
C ALA A 31 37.26 -29.09 -19.91
N PRO A 32 37.47 -27.77 -19.74
CA PRO A 32 38.71 -27.24 -19.14
C PRO A 32 38.92 -27.77 -17.71
N PRO A 33 40.17 -27.75 -17.20
CA PRO A 33 40.42 -28.11 -15.80
C PRO A 33 39.54 -27.30 -14.84
N HIS A 34 39.11 -27.94 -13.76
CA HIS A 34 38.21 -27.37 -12.72
C HIS A 34 36.75 -27.10 -13.13
N SER A 35 36.29 -27.56 -14.30
CA SER A 35 34.90 -27.43 -14.74
C SER A 35 33.96 -28.33 -13.94
N VAL A 36 34.44 -29.43 -13.36
CA VAL A 36 33.65 -30.34 -12.53
C VAL A 36 33.53 -29.80 -11.11
N LEU A 37 32.30 -29.45 -10.73
CA LEU A 37 32.04 -28.90 -9.40
C LEU A 37 32.16 -29.98 -8.33
N LYS A 38 32.95 -29.67 -7.28
CA LYS A 38 33.16 -30.55 -6.11
C LYS A 38 32.69 -29.86 -4.83
N THR A 39 32.31 -30.65 -3.84
CA THR A 39 32.07 -30.18 -2.47
C THR A 39 33.41 -29.88 -1.77
N SER A 40 33.36 -29.25 -0.60
CA SER A 40 34.54 -29.06 0.26
C SER A 40 35.22 -30.37 0.66
N SER A 41 34.47 -31.47 0.67
CA SER A 41 34.97 -32.85 0.93
C SER A 41 35.48 -33.56 -0.34
N GLY A 42 35.54 -32.89 -1.50
CA GLY A 42 36.03 -33.43 -2.75
C GLY A 42 35.04 -34.29 -3.57
N LYS A 43 33.80 -34.48 -3.08
CA LYS A 43 32.76 -35.25 -3.78
C LYS A 43 32.18 -34.40 -4.96
N ILE A 44 31.94 -35.09 -6.10
CA ILE A 44 31.37 -34.47 -7.30
C ILE A 44 29.90 -34.08 -7.05
N ARG A 45 29.53 -32.84 -7.34
CA ARG A 45 28.15 -32.35 -7.30
C ARG A 45 27.46 -32.68 -8.63
N ARG A 46 26.96 -33.91 -8.79
CA ARG A 46 26.41 -34.40 -10.05
C ARG A 46 25.28 -33.56 -10.60
N ALA A 47 24.31 -33.16 -9.75
CA ALA A 47 23.17 -32.36 -10.16
C ALA A 47 23.61 -30.97 -10.74
N ALA A 48 24.54 -30.29 -10.07
CA ALA A 48 25.06 -29.02 -10.54
C ALA A 48 25.92 -29.14 -11.82
N CYS A 49 26.68 -30.26 -11.96
CA CYS A 49 27.42 -30.53 -13.19
C CYS A 49 26.49 -30.84 -14.37
N ARG A 50 25.38 -31.55 -14.10
CA ARG A 50 24.34 -31.81 -15.12
C ARG A 50 23.68 -30.52 -15.59
N GLU A 51 23.30 -29.62 -14.70
CA GLU A 51 22.73 -28.31 -15.02
C GLU A 51 23.68 -27.47 -15.92
N LEU A 52 24.99 -27.45 -15.59
CA LEU A 52 26.01 -26.78 -16.41
C LEU A 52 26.17 -27.42 -17.79
N TYR A 53 26.00 -28.73 -17.90
CA TYR A 53 26.04 -29.45 -19.17
C TYR A 53 24.82 -29.10 -20.02
N GLU A 54 23.61 -29.19 -19.46
CA GLU A 54 22.35 -28.86 -20.14
C GLU A 54 22.31 -27.40 -20.62
N LEU A 55 22.91 -26.46 -19.89
CA LEU A 55 23.08 -25.05 -20.27
C LEU A 55 24.21 -24.82 -21.30
N GLY A 56 24.99 -25.83 -21.67
CA GLY A 56 26.10 -25.71 -22.63
C GLY A 56 27.31 -24.89 -22.14
N ILE A 57 27.40 -24.65 -20.82
CA ILE A 57 28.39 -23.74 -20.20
C ILE A 57 29.72 -24.47 -19.89
N LEU A 58 29.74 -25.81 -19.89
CA LEU A 58 30.91 -26.61 -19.54
C LEU A 58 32.12 -26.39 -20.46
N THR A 59 31.90 -26.01 -21.71
CA THR A 59 32.95 -25.75 -22.73
C THR A 59 33.31 -24.27 -22.81
N ALA A 60 32.56 -23.38 -22.11
CA ALA A 60 32.86 -21.96 -22.11
C ALA A 60 34.23 -21.72 -21.44
N THR A 61 35.13 -21.04 -22.14
CA THR A 61 36.44 -20.67 -21.62
C THR A 61 36.25 -19.90 -20.31
N GLN A 62 36.70 -20.49 -19.20
CA GLN A 62 36.59 -19.81 -17.90
C GLN A 62 37.36 -18.49 -17.99
N ARG A 63 36.64 -17.38 -17.83
CA ARG A 63 37.23 -16.06 -17.69
C ARG A 63 38.18 -16.09 -16.50
N ALA A 64 39.34 -15.42 -16.62
CA ALA A 64 40.34 -15.40 -15.57
C ALA A 64 39.72 -15.14 -14.19
N PRO A 65 40.05 -15.91 -13.13
CA PRO A 65 39.39 -15.84 -11.82
C PRO A 65 39.37 -14.41 -11.23
N TRP A 66 40.39 -13.60 -11.51
CA TRP A 66 40.44 -12.21 -11.07
C TRP A 66 39.36 -11.32 -11.70
N GLN A 67 38.97 -11.58 -12.97
CA GLN A 67 37.90 -10.84 -13.65
C GLN A 67 36.52 -11.16 -13.04
N GLN A 68 36.32 -12.40 -12.62
CA GLN A 68 35.11 -12.80 -11.89
C GLN A 68 35.07 -12.15 -10.50
N MET A 69 36.21 -12.15 -9.78
CA MET A 69 36.31 -11.48 -8.48
C MET A 69 36.07 -9.97 -8.59
N LEU A 70 36.60 -9.30 -9.60
CA LEU A 70 36.34 -7.89 -9.85
C LEU A 70 34.87 -7.61 -10.16
N ARG A 71 34.23 -8.44 -11.01
CA ARG A 71 32.78 -8.28 -11.30
C ARG A 71 31.91 -8.49 -10.07
N LEU A 72 32.20 -9.53 -9.27
CA LEU A 72 31.48 -9.80 -8.03
C LEU A 72 31.70 -8.71 -6.99
N GLY A 73 32.94 -8.24 -6.85
CA GLY A 73 33.28 -7.12 -5.99
C GLY A 73 32.57 -5.84 -6.39
N TRP A 74 32.57 -5.53 -7.70
CA TRP A 74 31.90 -4.35 -8.23
C TRP A 74 30.37 -4.43 -8.11
N ALA A 75 29.78 -5.59 -8.40
CA ALA A 75 28.36 -5.83 -8.23
C ALA A 75 27.95 -5.70 -6.75
N GLY A 76 28.74 -6.27 -5.84
CA GLY A 76 28.52 -6.15 -4.40
C GLY A 76 28.69 -4.70 -3.89
N PHE A 77 29.66 -3.96 -4.41
CA PHE A 77 29.84 -2.54 -4.10
C PHE A 77 28.66 -1.69 -4.62
N ALA A 78 28.28 -1.86 -5.88
CA ALA A 78 27.15 -1.15 -6.48
C ALA A 78 25.84 -1.42 -5.73
N ALA A 79 25.60 -2.67 -5.33
CA ALA A 79 24.44 -3.03 -4.52
C ALA A 79 24.45 -2.35 -3.13
N ARG A 80 25.62 -2.29 -2.47
CA ARG A 80 25.75 -1.61 -1.17
C ARG A 80 25.55 -0.10 -1.31
N VAL A 81 26.12 0.53 -2.32
CA VAL A 81 25.93 1.95 -2.60
C VAL A 81 24.45 2.24 -2.90
N GLY A 82 23.80 1.42 -3.73
CA GLY A 82 22.36 1.53 -3.99
C GLY A 82 21.52 1.46 -2.71
N GLN A 83 21.78 0.46 -1.87
CA GLN A 83 21.10 0.34 -0.57
C GLN A 83 21.37 1.54 0.35
N MET A 84 22.58 2.06 0.36
CA MET A 84 22.94 3.23 1.16
C MET A 84 22.20 4.49 0.70
N LEU A 85 22.12 4.70 -0.62
CA LEU A 85 21.36 5.80 -1.22
C LEU A 85 19.85 5.67 -0.95
N HIS A 86 19.28 4.47 -1.07
CA HIS A 86 17.87 4.25 -0.71
C HIS A 86 17.62 4.56 0.76
N ARG A 87 18.45 4.04 1.68
CA ARG A 87 18.31 4.33 3.11
C ARG A 87 18.46 5.82 3.42
N ALA A 88 19.36 6.52 2.73
CA ALA A 88 19.52 7.97 2.88
C ALA A 88 18.28 8.72 2.37
N ALA A 89 17.74 8.33 1.23
CA ALA A 89 16.51 8.91 0.69
C ALA A 89 15.30 8.68 1.63
N ASP A 90 15.13 7.45 2.14
CA ASP A 90 14.07 7.12 3.09
C ASP A 90 14.17 7.94 4.38
N ARG A 91 15.39 8.09 4.90
CA ARG A 91 15.63 8.94 6.09
C ARG A 91 15.34 10.40 5.83
N SER A 92 15.78 10.92 4.67
CA SER A 92 15.52 12.30 4.27
C SER A 92 14.03 12.58 4.14
N TRP A 93 13.30 11.65 3.49
CA TRP A 93 11.86 11.75 3.37
C TRP A 93 11.16 11.67 4.74
N SER A 94 11.58 10.76 5.62
CA SER A 94 11.04 10.65 6.97
C SER A 94 11.27 11.91 7.80
N LEU A 95 12.46 12.51 7.71
CA LEU A 95 12.76 13.78 8.38
C LEU A 95 11.89 14.93 7.84
N LEU A 96 11.71 15.00 6.52
CA LEU A 96 10.81 15.96 5.90
C LEU A 96 9.37 15.77 6.38
N ALA A 97 8.87 14.54 6.36
CA ALA A 97 7.51 14.23 6.80
C ALA A 97 7.29 14.62 8.27
N TRP A 98 8.26 14.34 9.15
CA TRP A 98 8.22 14.75 10.54
C TRP A 98 8.30 16.28 10.71
N ALA A 99 9.13 16.96 9.93
CA ALA A 99 9.21 18.44 9.96
C ALA A 99 7.90 19.08 9.51
N VAL A 100 7.29 18.57 8.44
CA VAL A 100 5.97 19.02 7.97
C VAL A 100 4.90 18.76 9.04
N PHE A 101 4.89 17.59 9.65
CA PHE A 101 3.95 17.25 10.71
C PHE A 101 4.13 18.16 11.94
N ALA A 102 5.37 18.32 12.42
CA ALA A 102 5.69 19.11 13.59
C ALA A 102 5.40 20.62 13.41
N THR A 103 5.35 21.09 12.17
CA THR A 103 5.05 22.50 11.89
C THR A 103 3.56 22.72 11.57
N LEU A 104 3.00 21.91 10.65
CA LEU A 104 1.64 22.14 10.18
C LEU A 104 0.56 21.70 11.18
N VAL A 105 0.82 20.67 12.00
CA VAL A 105 -0.19 20.22 12.96
C VAL A 105 -0.41 21.23 14.08
N PRO A 106 0.61 21.75 14.79
CA PRO A 106 0.39 22.78 15.81
C PRO A 106 -0.17 24.08 15.23
N LEU A 107 0.34 24.52 14.06
CA LEU A 107 -0.16 25.70 13.41
C LEU A 107 -1.62 25.55 12.99
N GLY A 108 -1.97 24.43 12.36
CA GLY A 108 -3.35 24.12 11.97
C GLY A 108 -4.27 24.03 13.18
N TRP A 109 -3.79 23.37 14.25
CA TRP A 109 -4.51 23.27 15.52
C TRP A 109 -4.86 24.64 16.08
N MET A 110 -3.85 25.52 16.17
CA MET A 110 -4.02 26.90 16.65
C MET A 110 -5.00 27.69 15.77
N LEU A 111 -4.83 27.65 14.45
CA LEU A 111 -5.69 28.36 13.51
C LEU A 111 -7.15 27.84 13.54
N ILE A 112 -7.37 26.53 13.72
CA ILE A 112 -8.70 25.95 13.89
C ILE A 112 -9.30 26.35 15.24
N ALA A 113 -8.52 26.34 16.31
CA ALA A 113 -8.99 26.73 17.64
C ALA A 113 -9.44 28.20 17.67
N LEU A 114 -8.71 29.09 17.03
CA LEU A 114 -8.95 30.55 17.01
C LEU A 114 -9.88 30.99 15.87
N GLY A 115 -10.09 30.16 14.84
CA GLY A 115 -10.88 30.51 13.66
C GLY A 115 -12.29 31.01 14.02
N PRO A 116 -12.80 32.07 13.38
CA PRO A 116 -14.04 32.72 13.79
C PRO A 116 -15.30 31.90 13.46
N THR A 117 -15.37 31.28 12.27
CA THR A 117 -16.54 30.56 11.80
C THR A 117 -16.22 29.11 11.43
N LEU A 118 -17.24 28.26 11.43
CA LEU A 118 -17.09 26.85 11.03
C LEU A 118 -16.55 26.71 9.61
N ALA A 119 -17.03 27.54 8.67
CA ALA A 119 -16.58 27.53 7.28
C ALA A 119 -15.08 27.86 7.17
N VAL A 120 -14.61 28.88 7.88
CA VAL A 120 -13.19 29.25 7.91
C VAL A 120 -12.35 28.14 8.50
N ARG A 121 -12.75 27.53 9.61
CA ARG A 121 -12.01 26.43 10.26
C ARG A 121 -11.90 25.21 9.35
N ARG A 122 -12.99 24.82 8.68
CA ARG A 122 -13.00 23.72 7.72
C ARG A 122 -12.13 24.01 6.51
N GLN A 123 -12.10 25.27 6.05
CA GLN A 123 -11.19 25.66 4.96
C GLN A 123 -9.73 25.63 5.39
N ILE A 124 -9.40 26.07 6.61
CA ILE A 124 -8.06 25.97 7.19
C ILE A 124 -7.63 24.49 7.25
N ALA A 125 -8.48 23.61 7.78
CA ALA A 125 -8.20 22.19 7.84
C ALA A 125 -7.93 21.58 6.45
N LYS A 126 -8.76 21.92 5.46
CA LYS A 126 -8.61 21.47 4.08
C LYS A 126 -7.31 21.95 3.45
N THR A 127 -6.99 23.22 3.60
CA THR A 127 -5.76 23.83 3.05
C THR A 127 -4.53 23.23 3.72
N GLY A 128 -4.54 23.08 5.04
CA GLY A 128 -3.46 22.45 5.81
C GLY A 128 -3.24 21.00 5.39
N ALA A 129 -4.31 20.23 5.24
CA ALA A 129 -4.24 18.86 4.77
C ALA A 129 -3.65 18.74 3.35
N ARG A 130 -4.09 19.60 2.43
CA ARG A 130 -3.54 19.65 1.07
C ARG A 130 -2.06 20.02 1.06
N LEU A 131 -1.67 21.00 1.86
CA LEU A 131 -0.30 21.43 1.96
C LEU A 131 0.60 20.32 2.54
N ALA A 132 0.14 19.64 3.59
CA ALA A 132 0.85 18.51 4.18
C ALA A 132 1.10 17.40 3.16
N LEU A 133 0.06 17.00 2.41
CA LEU A 133 0.17 15.98 1.36
C LEU A 133 1.09 16.45 0.23
N ALA A 134 1.00 17.71 -0.20
CA ALA A 134 1.85 18.23 -1.28
C ALA A 134 3.33 18.29 -0.87
N LEU A 135 3.64 18.78 0.34
CA LEU A 135 5.02 18.87 0.83
C LEU A 135 5.67 17.53 1.07
N THR A 136 4.89 16.51 1.45
CA THR A 136 5.38 15.14 1.61
C THR A 136 5.40 14.33 0.32
N GLY A 137 4.94 14.92 -0.81
CA GLY A 137 4.87 14.25 -2.11
C GLY A 137 3.77 13.18 -2.20
N LEU A 138 2.87 13.14 -1.22
CA LEU A 138 1.71 12.25 -1.21
C LEU A 138 0.59 12.90 -2.03
N THR A 139 0.42 12.48 -3.27
CA THR A 139 -0.63 13.01 -4.15
C THR A 139 -1.82 12.04 -4.19
N PRO A 140 -2.98 12.42 -3.61
CA PRO A 140 -4.17 11.59 -3.73
C PRO A 140 -4.71 11.64 -5.16
N ARG A 141 -4.91 10.49 -5.76
CA ARG A 141 -5.68 10.34 -6.99
C ARG A 141 -7.13 10.11 -6.61
N VAL A 142 -8.02 10.98 -7.06
CA VAL A 142 -9.42 10.98 -6.65
C VAL A 142 -10.29 10.90 -7.88
N GLU A 143 -11.23 9.97 -7.88
CA GLU A 143 -12.24 9.79 -8.93
C GLU A 143 -13.62 9.92 -8.31
N GLY A 144 -14.62 10.39 -9.09
CA GLY A 144 -16.01 10.46 -8.65
C GLY A 144 -16.40 11.72 -7.86
N LEU A 145 -15.52 12.70 -7.64
CA LEU A 145 -15.86 13.94 -6.92
C LEU A 145 -17.01 14.74 -7.55
N GLN A 146 -17.21 14.61 -8.86
CA GLN A 146 -18.33 15.23 -9.57
C GLN A 146 -19.70 14.81 -9.03
N HIS A 147 -19.81 13.63 -8.46
CA HIS A 147 -21.04 13.12 -7.85
C HIS A 147 -21.39 13.84 -6.54
N LEU A 148 -20.40 14.45 -5.87
CA LEU A 148 -20.60 15.25 -4.67
C LEU A 148 -20.79 16.74 -4.96
N ALA A 149 -20.26 17.24 -6.09
CA ALA A 149 -20.26 18.68 -6.40
C ALA A 149 -21.64 19.19 -6.88
N ASN A 150 -22.41 18.36 -7.52
CA ASN A 150 -23.65 18.73 -8.24
C ASN A 150 -24.91 18.35 -7.49
N ASP A 151 -24.85 18.22 -6.14
CA ASP A 151 -26.01 17.72 -5.40
C ASP A 151 -26.74 18.83 -4.66
N ASP A 152 -27.65 19.50 -5.37
CA ASP A 152 -28.63 20.43 -4.81
C ASP A 152 -29.76 19.72 -4.03
N ARG A 153 -29.66 18.39 -3.88
CA ARG A 153 -30.70 17.51 -3.33
C ARG A 153 -30.65 17.33 -1.82
N GLY A 154 -29.88 18.15 -1.12
CA GLY A 154 -29.86 18.16 0.33
C GLY A 154 -28.63 17.50 0.96
N PRO A 155 -28.71 17.13 2.26
CA PRO A 155 -27.60 16.59 3.04
C PRO A 155 -27.19 15.20 2.53
N LEU A 156 -25.88 14.92 2.60
CA LEU A 156 -25.29 13.66 2.18
C LEU A 156 -24.69 12.92 3.37
N ILE A 157 -24.82 11.60 3.36
CA ILE A 157 -24.08 10.72 4.25
C ILE A 157 -23.02 10.00 3.42
N VAL A 158 -21.77 10.29 3.71
CA VAL A 158 -20.60 9.65 3.08
C VAL A 158 -20.08 8.57 4.00
N VAL A 159 -19.83 7.40 3.43
CA VAL A 159 -19.30 6.24 4.14
C VAL A 159 -17.95 5.89 3.51
N ALA A 160 -16.91 5.81 4.32
CA ALA A 160 -15.55 5.46 3.89
C ALA A 160 -15.01 4.28 4.70
N ASN A 161 -14.23 3.42 4.07
CA ASN A 161 -13.42 2.43 4.81
C ASN A 161 -12.32 3.14 5.61
N HIS A 162 -11.82 2.47 6.65
CA HIS A 162 -10.82 3.03 7.55
C HIS A 162 -9.60 2.12 7.63
N ALA A 163 -8.56 2.45 6.88
CA ALA A 163 -7.34 1.66 6.79
C ALA A 163 -6.16 2.29 7.56
N SER A 164 -6.18 3.61 7.78
CA SER A 164 -5.06 4.31 8.42
C SER A 164 -5.47 5.63 9.09
N TYR A 165 -4.59 6.17 9.91
CA TYR A 165 -4.74 7.55 10.46
C TYR A 165 -4.73 8.63 9.36
N LEU A 166 -4.16 8.35 8.19
CA LEU A 166 -4.11 9.28 7.07
C LEU A 166 -5.46 9.47 6.38
N ASP A 167 -6.41 8.54 6.55
CA ASP A 167 -7.70 8.59 5.86
C ASP A 167 -8.45 9.90 6.17
N GLY A 168 -8.47 10.30 7.43
CA GLY A 168 -9.06 11.56 7.84
C GLY A 168 -8.39 12.77 7.19
N LEU A 169 -7.06 12.76 7.06
CA LEU A 169 -6.29 13.82 6.42
C LEU A 169 -6.58 13.86 4.90
N ILE A 170 -6.56 12.71 4.24
CA ILE A 170 -6.80 12.59 2.80
C ILE A 170 -8.22 13.02 2.46
N LEU A 171 -9.21 12.53 3.20
CA LEU A 171 -10.60 12.93 3.01
C LEU A 171 -10.82 14.43 3.25
N THR A 172 -10.18 15.00 4.27
CA THR A 172 -10.21 16.45 4.52
C THR A 172 -9.61 17.24 3.37
N ALA A 173 -8.54 16.75 2.77
CA ALA A 173 -7.90 17.42 1.63
C ALA A 173 -8.75 17.40 0.36
N VAL A 174 -9.45 16.28 0.09
CA VAL A 174 -10.14 16.05 -1.19
C VAL A 174 -11.61 16.45 -1.17
N LEU A 175 -12.34 16.16 -0.09
CA LEU A 175 -13.78 16.41 -0.01
C LEU A 175 -14.10 17.90 0.07
N PRO A 176 -15.31 18.33 -0.35
CA PRO A 176 -15.83 19.65 -0.05
C PRO A 176 -15.87 19.90 1.47
N PRO A 177 -15.61 21.12 1.97
CA PRO A 177 -15.50 21.40 3.42
C PRO A 177 -16.87 21.52 4.10
N ARG A 178 -17.87 20.76 3.65
CA ARG A 178 -19.24 20.73 4.20
C ARG A 178 -19.52 19.53 5.10
N PHE A 179 -18.68 18.49 5.04
CA PHE A 179 -18.89 17.26 5.80
C PHE A 179 -18.43 17.40 7.25
N ALA A 180 -19.28 16.97 8.18
CA ALA A 180 -18.93 16.77 9.57
C ALA A 180 -18.51 15.31 9.78
N TYR A 181 -17.34 15.09 10.38
CA TYR A 181 -16.86 13.76 10.71
C TYR A 181 -17.58 13.20 11.92
N VAL A 182 -17.95 11.94 11.86
CA VAL A 182 -18.46 11.21 13.01
C VAL A 182 -17.31 10.47 13.69
N ALA A 183 -16.96 10.93 14.88
CA ALA A 183 -15.83 10.47 15.66
C ALA A 183 -16.28 9.72 16.92
N LYS A 184 -15.39 8.96 17.52
CA LYS A 184 -15.67 8.27 18.78
C LYS A 184 -15.61 9.24 19.97
N LYS A 185 -16.52 9.06 20.93
CA LYS A 185 -16.68 9.95 22.08
C LYS A 185 -15.45 9.99 23.00
N GLU A 186 -14.68 8.91 23.04
CA GLU A 186 -13.45 8.83 23.82
C GLU A 186 -12.40 9.87 23.39
N LEU A 187 -12.45 10.36 22.15
CA LEU A 187 -11.56 11.42 21.68
C LEU A 187 -11.77 12.75 22.42
N LEU A 188 -12.93 12.95 23.06
CA LEU A 188 -13.20 14.12 23.89
C LEU A 188 -12.36 14.16 25.16
N GLN A 189 -11.83 13.02 25.61
CA GLN A 189 -10.95 12.94 26.78
C GLN A 189 -9.56 13.52 26.53
N ASN A 190 -9.15 13.61 25.26
CA ASN A 190 -7.87 14.20 24.87
C ASN A 190 -8.09 15.60 24.32
N PRO A 191 -7.69 16.67 25.02
CA PRO A 191 -7.91 18.04 24.59
C PRO A 191 -7.28 18.40 23.23
N PHE A 192 -6.16 17.75 22.88
CA PHE A 192 -5.52 17.94 21.56
C PHE A 192 -6.37 17.45 20.41
N ALA A 193 -7.19 16.42 20.62
CA ALA A 193 -8.15 15.91 19.64
C ALA A 193 -9.52 16.60 19.79
N ALA A 194 -9.97 16.77 21.01
CA ALA A 194 -11.31 17.32 21.35
C ALA A 194 -11.52 18.72 20.78
N ILE A 195 -10.55 19.63 20.99
CA ILE A 195 -10.67 21.01 20.58
C ILE A 195 -10.81 21.13 19.05
N PRO A 196 -9.90 20.65 18.21
CA PRO A 196 -10.04 20.82 16.77
C PRO A 196 -11.25 20.07 16.21
N LEU A 197 -11.55 18.85 16.68
CA LEU A 197 -12.70 18.10 16.19
C LEU A 197 -14.02 18.81 16.52
N SER A 198 -14.19 19.27 17.74
CA SER A 198 -15.39 20.05 18.16
C SER A 198 -15.49 21.36 17.37
N ARG A 199 -14.37 22.07 17.19
CA ARG A 199 -14.33 23.33 16.45
C ARG A 199 -14.59 23.15 14.95
N LEU A 200 -14.32 21.98 14.39
CA LEU A 200 -14.67 21.59 13.01
C LEU A 200 -16.12 21.11 12.87
N GLY A 201 -16.87 21.02 13.97
CA GLY A 201 -18.26 20.58 13.98
C GLY A 201 -18.42 19.07 13.87
N SER A 202 -17.41 18.28 14.23
CA SER A 202 -17.53 16.83 14.28
C SER A 202 -18.63 16.38 15.24
N ALA A 203 -19.29 15.29 14.92
CA ALA A 203 -20.22 14.62 15.82
C ALA A 203 -19.48 13.51 16.58
N PHE A 204 -19.93 13.22 17.80
CA PHE A 204 -19.31 12.21 18.65
C PHE A 204 -20.33 11.14 19.00
N VAL A 205 -19.93 9.85 18.86
CA VAL A 205 -20.82 8.72 19.12
C VAL A 205 -20.21 7.77 20.14
N GLU A 206 -21.07 7.27 21.03
CA GLU A 206 -20.77 6.18 21.94
C GLU A 206 -20.88 4.85 21.19
N ARG A 207 -19.96 3.92 21.42
CA ARG A 207 -19.91 2.65 20.67
C ARG A 207 -20.15 1.43 21.51
N PHE A 208 -20.05 1.56 22.81
CA PHE A 208 -20.08 0.45 23.75
C PHE A 208 -21.37 0.39 24.58
N ASP A 209 -22.11 1.50 24.67
CA ASP A 209 -23.40 1.58 25.38
C ASP A 209 -24.52 1.64 24.33
N GLY A 210 -25.31 0.57 24.26
CA GLY A 210 -26.41 0.47 23.29
C GLY A 210 -27.53 1.51 23.50
N ALA A 211 -27.84 1.89 24.73
CA ALA A 211 -28.85 2.89 25.01
C ALA A 211 -28.40 4.30 24.59
N ARG A 212 -27.18 4.66 24.91
CA ARG A 212 -26.56 5.93 24.46
C ARG A 212 -26.31 5.97 22.95
N GLY A 213 -26.00 4.83 22.35
CA GLY A 213 -25.86 4.72 20.90
C GLY A 213 -27.14 5.02 20.14
N VAL A 214 -28.30 4.72 20.71
CA VAL A 214 -29.61 5.09 20.14
C VAL A 214 -29.84 6.61 20.25
N GLU A 215 -29.55 7.22 21.39
CA GLU A 215 -29.66 8.66 21.58
C GLU A 215 -28.74 9.43 20.64
N ASP A 216 -27.47 9.01 20.52
CA ASP A 216 -26.51 9.58 19.56
C ASP A 216 -27.02 9.45 18.11
N THR A 217 -27.68 8.33 17.77
CA THR A 217 -28.28 8.13 16.44
C THR A 217 -29.40 9.15 16.18
N HIS A 218 -30.27 9.40 17.12
CA HIS A 218 -31.33 10.42 16.99
C HIS A 218 -30.77 11.84 16.86
N GLU A 219 -29.68 12.17 17.58
CA GLU A 219 -29.00 13.45 17.42
C GLU A 219 -28.42 13.60 16.01
N LEU A 220 -27.77 12.56 15.49
CA LEU A 220 -27.22 12.56 14.13
C LEU A 220 -28.31 12.67 13.06
N GLU A 221 -29.44 11.98 13.21
CA GLU A 221 -30.61 12.13 12.34
C GLU A 221 -31.14 13.57 12.35
N ALA A 222 -31.23 14.20 13.52
CA ALA A 222 -31.64 15.60 13.64
C ALA A 222 -30.65 16.54 12.95
N ARG A 223 -29.34 16.28 13.01
CA ARG A 223 -28.33 17.07 12.29
C ARG A 223 -28.49 16.94 10.78
N VAL A 224 -28.71 15.74 10.29
CA VAL A 224 -28.96 15.50 8.86
C VAL A 224 -30.23 16.20 8.39
N ARG A 225 -31.32 16.11 9.16
CA ARG A 225 -32.59 16.82 8.86
C ARG A 225 -32.42 18.35 8.85
N ARG A 226 -31.47 18.90 9.59
CA ARG A 226 -31.09 20.33 9.53
C ARG A 226 -30.20 20.68 8.34
N GLY A 227 -29.89 19.73 7.46
CA GLY A 227 -29.10 19.94 6.25
C GLY A 227 -27.59 19.69 6.39
N GLU A 228 -27.15 19.08 7.50
CA GLU A 228 -25.74 18.77 7.68
C GLU A 228 -25.36 17.48 6.94
N SER A 229 -24.27 17.51 6.21
CA SER A 229 -23.67 16.31 5.58
C SER A 229 -22.69 15.67 6.54
N LEU A 230 -22.78 14.33 6.68
CA LEU A 230 -21.97 13.56 7.62
C LEU A 230 -21.02 12.60 6.90
N LEU A 231 -19.87 12.33 7.52
CA LEU A 231 -18.90 11.35 7.06
C LEU A 231 -18.64 10.32 8.16
N PHE A 232 -18.82 9.06 7.80
CA PHE A 232 -18.67 7.91 8.69
C PHE A 232 -17.55 7.00 8.25
N PHE A 233 -16.87 6.40 9.23
CA PHE A 233 -16.08 5.21 9.09
C PHE A 233 -16.83 4.05 9.74
N PRO A 234 -17.63 3.27 8.97
CA PRO A 234 -18.55 2.28 9.54
C PRO A 234 -17.85 1.11 10.22
N GLU A 235 -16.58 0.87 9.89
CA GLU A 235 -15.74 -0.11 10.57
C GLU A 235 -15.48 0.24 12.04
N GLY A 236 -15.57 1.51 12.36
CA GLY A 236 -15.44 2.01 13.73
C GLY A 236 -13.99 2.01 14.26
N THR A 237 -13.10 1.27 13.68
CA THR A 237 -11.65 1.21 13.96
C THR A 237 -10.94 0.75 12.69
N PHE A 238 -9.61 0.77 12.71
CA PHE A 238 -8.81 0.20 11.63
C PHE A 238 -7.78 -0.79 12.20
N ARG A 239 -7.29 -1.68 11.35
CA ARG A 239 -6.23 -2.66 11.64
C ARG A 239 -5.11 -2.53 10.64
N ALA A 240 -3.92 -2.99 11.03
CA ALA A 240 -2.76 -3.02 10.16
C ALA A 240 -2.84 -4.12 9.08
N GLU A 241 -3.65 -5.18 9.33
CA GLU A 241 -3.83 -6.26 8.37
C GLU A 241 -4.72 -5.82 7.22
N PRO A 242 -4.41 -6.26 5.97
CA PRO A 242 -5.26 -6.00 4.81
C PRO A 242 -6.65 -6.61 4.96
N GLY A 243 -7.69 -5.88 4.62
CA GLY A 243 -9.07 -6.35 4.61
C GLY A 243 -10.04 -5.31 5.15
N LEU A 244 -11.33 -5.52 4.90
CA LEU A 244 -12.40 -4.70 5.45
C LEU A 244 -12.91 -5.32 6.76
N LEU A 245 -13.15 -4.49 7.75
CA LEU A 245 -13.84 -4.89 8.96
C LEU A 245 -15.36 -4.88 8.72
N PRO A 246 -16.15 -5.64 9.53
CA PRO A 246 -17.60 -5.61 9.45
C PRO A 246 -18.13 -4.19 9.64
N PHE A 247 -19.02 -3.75 8.77
CA PHE A 247 -19.63 -2.43 8.81
C PHE A 247 -20.72 -2.38 9.88
N ARG A 248 -20.70 -1.35 10.70
CA ARG A 248 -21.78 -1.03 11.64
C ARG A 248 -22.92 -0.34 10.90
N LEU A 249 -24.15 -0.71 11.22
CA LEU A 249 -25.34 -0.27 10.49
C LEU A 249 -25.75 1.18 10.78
N GLY A 250 -25.23 1.83 11.81
CA GLY A 250 -25.67 3.15 12.26
C GLY A 250 -25.74 4.21 11.15
N ALA A 251 -24.72 4.32 10.30
CA ALA A 251 -24.71 5.27 9.19
C ALA A 251 -25.87 5.03 8.20
N PHE A 252 -26.18 3.78 7.93
CA PHE A 252 -27.23 3.37 6.99
C PHE A 252 -28.61 3.57 7.57
N VAL A 253 -28.82 3.32 8.86
CA VAL A 253 -30.07 3.58 9.59
C VAL A 253 -30.36 5.07 9.60
N ILE A 254 -29.37 5.91 9.92
CA ILE A 254 -29.50 7.37 9.91
C ILE A 254 -29.88 7.87 8.51
N ALA A 255 -29.23 7.33 7.47
CA ALA A 255 -29.56 7.67 6.09
C ALA A 255 -31.01 7.35 5.72
N ALA A 256 -31.48 6.16 6.07
CA ALA A 256 -32.83 5.72 5.83
C ALA A 256 -33.88 6.57 6.58
N ASN A 257 -33.66 6.82 7.87
CA ASN A 257 -34.60 7.53 8.74
C ASN A 257 -34.66 9.04 8.46
N ALA A 258 -33.52 9.63 8.08
CA ALA A 258 -33.46 11.06 7.80
C ALA A 258 -34.01 11.44 6.41
N GLY A 259 -34.40 10.47 5.55
CA GLY A 259 -34.78 10.73 4.16
C GLY A 259 -33.66 11.39 3.36
N ALA A 260 -32.43 11.37 3.93
CA ALA A 260 -31.26 11.83 3.21
C ALA A 260 -31.12 10.99 1.97
N ALA A 261 -30.79 11.60 0.84
CA ALA A 261 -30.34 10.84 -0.32
C ALA A 261 -29.11 10.02 0.16
N ALA A 262 -29.43 8.81 0.68
CA ALA A 262 -28.41 7.89 1.11
C ALA A 262 -27.49 7.75 -0.06
N ALA A 263 -26.29 8.18 0.17
CA ALA A 263 -25.10 7.89 -0.60
C ALA A 263 -25.41 7.33 -1.98
N ARG A 264 -25.50 8.17 -2.99
CA ARG A 264 -25.53 7.66 -4.35
C ARG A 264 -24.29 6.83 -4.56
N SER A 265 -24.52 5.65 -5.00
CA SER A 265 -23.54 4.64 -5.37
C SER A 265 -22.66 5.06 -6.55
N ALA A 266 -21.89 6.11 -6.39
CA ALA A 266 -20.73 6.30 -7.21
C ALA A 266 -19.51 6.02 -6.33
N PRO A 267 -18.72 5.01 -6.63
CA PRO A 267 -17.50 4.78 -5.87
C PRO A 267 -16.60 5.99 -6.03
N ILE A 268 -16.32 6.67 -4.93
CA ILE A 268 -15.25 7.67 -4.89
C ILE A 268 -14.02 6.90 -4.47
N THR A 269 -13.12 6.72 -5.43
CA THR A 269 -11.84 6.05 -5.16
C THR A 269 -10.78 7.12 -4.94
N ALA A 270 -10.08 7.03 -3.83
CA ALA A 270 -8.89 7.83 -3.59
C ALA A 270 -7.71 6.89 -3.34
N SER A 271 -6.70 6.98 -4.17
CA SER A 271 -5.42 6.29 -3.99
C SER A 271 -4.33 7.33 -3.76
N VAL A 272 -3.35 6.99 -2.95
CA VAL A 272 -2.19 7.86 -2.69
C VAL A 272 -0.97 7.23 -3.33
N SER A 273 -0.33 7.96 -4.23
CA SER A 273 0.97 7.60 -4.78
C SER A 273 2.06 8.47 -4.15
N ALA A 274 3.07 7.85 -3.57
CA ALA A 274 4.27 8.52 -3.13
C ALA A 274 5.27 8.56 -4.30
N ARG A 275 5.74 9.74 -4.68
CA ARG A 275 6.82 9.87 -5.67
C ARG A 275 8.10 9.26 -5.08
N GLY A 276 8.52 8.12 -5.63
CA GLY A 276 9.77 7.45 -5.27
C GLY A 276 9.64 6.08 -4.59
N VAL A 277 8.44 5.64 -4.23
CA VAL A 277 8.21 4.25 -3.83
C VAL A 277 7.84 3.48 -5.10
N ILE A 278 8.79 2.75 -5.66
CA ILE A 278 8.50 1.73 -6.67
C ILE A 278 7.79 0.61 -5.93
N CYS A 279 6.47 0.68 -5.86
CA CYS A 279 5.68 -0.50 -5.55
C CYS A 279 5.86 -1.46 -6.71
N HIS A 280 6.62 -2.52 -6.50
CA HIS A 280 6.63 -3.67 -7.40
C HIS A 280 5.18 -4.14 -7.54
N ASP A 281 4.69 -4.14 -8.78
CA ASP A 281 3.44 -4.71 -9.22
C ASP A 281 3.17 -6.03 -8.48
N ARG A 282 2.18 -6.03 -7.61
CA ARG A 282 1.50 -7.28 -7.27
C ARG A 282 0.33 -7.42 -8.23
N PRO A 283 0.16 -8.59 -8.85
CA PRO A 283 -0.88 -8.80 -9.84
C PRO A 283 -2.25 -8.54 -9.22
N HIS A 284 -3.10 -7.89 -9.99
CA HIS A 284 -4.52 -7.66 -9.72
C HIS A 284 -5.18 -8.93 -9.19
N LEU A 285 -5.49 -8.96 -7.90
CA LEU A 285 -6.47 -9.90 -7.36
C LEU A 285 -7.84 -9.35 -7.77
N SER A 286 -8.37 -9.91 -8.86
CA SER A 286 -9.77 -9.79 -9.20
C SER A 286 -10.59 -10.48 -8.10
N LEU A 287 -11.19 -9.68 -7.24
CA LEU A 287 -12.17 -10.17 -6.27
C LEU A 287 -13.40 -10.63 -7.05
N HIS A 288 -13.58 -11.95 -7.12
CA HIS A 288 -14.85 -12.56 -7.48
C HIS A 288 -15.95 -12.00 -6.57
N GLN A 289 -16.91 -11.32 -7.17
CA GLN A 289 -18.15 -10.91 -6.51
C GLN A 289 -18.91 -12.16 -6.03
N PRO A 290 -19.33 -12.22 -4.78
CA PRO A 290 -20.45 -13.09 -4.41
C PRO A 290 -21.74 -12.43 -4.88
N GLN A 291 -22.60 -13.24 -5.49
CA GLN A 291 -23.86 -12.84 -6.10
C GLN A 291 -24.80 -12.14 -5.11
N ALA A 292 -25.34 -11.09 -5.60
CA ALA A 292 -26.43 -10.19 -5.29
C ALA A 292 -27.46 -10.61 -4.25
N LEU A 293 -27.55 -9.80 -3.23
CA LEU A 293 -28.83 -9.26 -2.76
C LEU A 293 -28.97 -7.89 -3.42
N SER A 294 -30.07 -7.68 -4.14
CA SER A 294 -30.35 -6.48 -4.93
C SER A 294 -30.71 -5.29 -4.04
N TRP A 295 -29.70 -4.67 -3.48
CA TRP A 295 -29.79 -3.33 -2.91
C TRP A 295 -29.11 -2.36 -3.87
N PRO A 296 -29.64 -1.14 -4.08
CA PRO A 296 -28.96 -0.14 -4.88
C PRO A 296 -27.57 0.11 -4.27
N PRO A 297 -26.51 0.17 -5.09
CA PRO A 297 -25.14 0.28 -4.59
C PRO A 297 -24.94 1.61 -3.84
N LEU A 298 -24.36 1.51 -2.63
CA LEU A 298 -24.01 2.65 -1.79
C LEU A 298 -22.66 3.26 -2.25
N PRO A 299 -22.46 4.59 -2.24
CA PRO A 299 -21.18 5.20 -2.58
C PRO A 299 -20.14 4.82 -1.51
N THR A 300 -19.16 4.05 -1.92
CA THR A 300 -18.03 3.65 -1.09
C THR A 300 -16.79 4.42 -1.54
N ILE A 301 -16.11 5.08 -0.61
CA ILE A 301 -14.76 5.60 -0.84
C ILE A 301 -13.81 4.48 -0.45
N ALA A 302 -13.18 3.85 -1.43
CA ALA A 302 -12.18 2.83 -1.22
C ALA A 302 -10.78 3.43 -1.38
N PHE A 303 -9.90 3.17 -0.41
CA PHE A 303 -8.48 3.44 -0.51
C PHE A 303 -7.77 2.12 -0.81
N GLN A 304 -7.09 2.05 -1.93
CA GLN A 304 -6.17 0.97 -2.29
C GLN A 304 -4.72 1.39 -2.06
#